data_39405fcba21ae9058200b8be94ed05a7
#
_entry.id   39405fcba21ae9058200b8be94ed05a7
#
_cell.length_a   1.000
_cell.length_b   1.000
_cell.length_c   1.000
_cell.angle_alpha   90.00
_cell.angle_beta   90.00
_cell.angle_gamma   90.00
#
_symmetry.space_group_name_H-M   'P 1'
#
loop_
_entity.id
_entity.type
_entity.pdbx_description
1 polymer ?
#
loop_
_entity_poly.entity_id
_entity_poly.type
_entity_poly.pdbx_seq_one_letter_code
_entity_poly.pdbx_strand_id
1 'polypeptide(L)'
;MDNFSITVLGTEYSVTFKNRIDDSSLTDYNGYCNTLTREIVVCDLSKDESMKDESPFSISELMHEILRHEIIHAFLHESGLSEDASVFDKAWPVNEEMVDWFAMQAPKIFDVYQKAGCL
;
A
#
# COMPACT_ATOMS: atom_id res chain seq x y z
N MET A 1 -4.14 13.01 6.68
CA MET A 1 -5.05 12.45 5.65
C MET A 1 -6.27 11.86 6.32
N ASP A 2 -7.42 12.02 5.69
CA ASP A 2 -8.65 11.48 6.22
C ASP A 2 -8.82 10.02 5.82
N ASN A 3 -9.51 9.23 6.66
CA ASN A 3 -9.85 7.86 6.36
C ASN A 3 -10.89 7.79 5.24
N PHE A 4 -10.83 6.76 4.43
CA PHE A 4 -11.76 6.56 3.32
C PHE A 4 -11.87 5.07 2.96
N SER A 5 -12.74 4.76 2.01
CA SER A 5 -12.89 3.40 1.48
C SER A 5 -12.56 3.39 -0.01
N ILE A 6 -12.06 2.26 -0.47
CA ILE A 6 -11.81 1.98 -1.89
C ILE A 6 -12.47 0.66 -2.28
N THR A 7 -12.74 0.50 -3.56
CA THR A 7 -13.23 -0.77 -4.10
C THR A 7 -12.13 -1.43 -4.92
N VAL A 8 -11.77 -2.64 -4.55
CA VAL A 8 -10.72 -3.43 -5.21
C VAL A 8 -11.38 -4.67 -5.82
N LEU A 9 -11.51 -4.68 -7.14
CA LEU A 9 -12.14 -5.79 -7.87
C LEU A 9 -13.50 -6.19 -7.28
N GLY A 10 -14.34 -5.18 -6.96
CA GLY A 10 -15.68 -5.38 -6.42
C GLY A 10 -15.74 -5.55 -4.91
N THR A 11 -14.61 -5.59 -4.22
CA THR A 11 -14.56 -5.75 -2.76
C THR A 11 -14.16 -4.43 -2.10
N GLU A 12 -14.93 -4.03 -1.10
CA GLU A 12 -14.63 -2.79 -0.37
C GLU A 12 -13.56 -3.00 0.68
N TYR A 13 -12.58 -2.10 0.69
CA TYR A 13 -11.52 -2.01 1.69
C TYR A 13 -11.59 -0.66 2.37
N SER A 14 -11.43 -0.64 3.69
CA SER A 14 -11.23 0.60 4.43
C SER A 14 -9.76 1.00 4.38
N VAL A 15 -9.51 2.30 4.28
CA VAL A 15 -8.15 2.88 4.35
C VAL A 15 -8.12 3.81 5.55
N THR A 16 -7.24 3.52 6.49
CA THR A 16 -7.08 4.32 7.71
C THR A 16 -5.62 4.73 7.89
N PHE A 17 -5.45 5.90 8.48
CA PHE A 17 -4.14 6.43 8.85
C PHE A 17 -4.04 6.46 10.37
N LYS A 18 -3.03 5.81 10.92
CA LYS A 18 -2.88 5.65 12.37
C LYS A 18 -1.47 6.06 12.79
N ASN A 19 -1.37 6.61 13.99
CA ASN A 19 -0.07 6.82 14.62
C ASN A 19 0.54 5.47 15.00
N ARG A 20 1.85 5.38 14.91
CA ARG A 20 2.57 4.13 15.20
C ARG A 20 2.28 3.60 16.59
N ILE A 21 2.16 4.49 17.57
CA ILE A 21 1.92 4.10 18.97
C ILE A 21 0.51 3.54 19.20
N ASP A 22 -0.43 3.81 18.30
CA ASP A 22 -1.83 3.37 18.45
C ASP A 22 -2.11 2.02 17.81
N ASP A 23 -1.13 1.43 17.12
CA ASP A 23 -1.29 0.16 16.43
C ASP A 23 0.03 -0.62 16.49
N SER A 24 0.04 -1.71 17.25
CA SER A 24 1.25 -2.53 17.43
C SER A 24 1.75 -3.16 16.13
N SER A 25 0.88 -3.35 15.13
CA SER A 25 1.28 -3.86 13.82
C SER A 25 2.14 -2.87 13.05
N LEU A 26 2.18 -1.60 13.46
CA LEU A 26 3.03 -0.58 12.87
C LEU A 26 4.39 -0.44 13.57
N THR A 27 4.72 -1.31 14.52
CA THR A 27 6.00 -1.23 15.24
C THR A 27 7.19 -1.37 14.30
N ASP A 28 7.13 -2.35 13.39
CA ASP A 28 8.23 -2.63 12.46
C ASP A 28 7.88 -2.33 10.99
N TYR A 29 6.67 -1.85 10.74
CA TYR A 29 6.17 -1.60 9.37
C TYR A 29 5.54 -0.23 9.28
N ASN A 30 5.56 0.35 8.09
CA ASN A 30 4.92 1.64 7.83
C ASN A 30 3.47 1.51 7.35
N GLY A 31 3.03 0.30 7.09
CA GLY A 31 1.67 0.02 6.66
C GLY A 31 1.42 -1.48 6.57
N TYR A 32 0.16 -1.85 6.41
CA TYR A 32 -0.21 -3.24 6.18
C TYR A 32 -1.56 -3.33 5.49
N CYS A 33 -1.79 -4.48 4.85
CA CYS A 33 -3.07 -4.84 4.25
C CYS A 33 -3.57 -6.11 4.93
N ASN A 34 -4.67 -6.00 5.68
CA ASN A 34 -5.31 -7.17 6.29
C ASN A 34 -6.43 -7.62 5.35
N THR A 35 -6.19 -8.71 4.62
CA THR A 35 -7.13 -9.21 3.63
C THR A 35 -8.32 -9.96 4.24
N LEU A 36 -8.22 -10.37 5.50
CA LEU A 36 -9.33 -11.01 6.21
C LEU A 36 -10.37 -9.99 6.64
N THR A 37 -9.92 -8.87 7.19
CA THR A 37 -10.81 -7.79 7.64
C THR A 37 -11.03 -6.73 6.56
N ARG A 38 -10.29 -6.80 5.46
CA ARG A 38 -10.32 -5.84 4.35
C ARG A 38 -10.02 -4.42 4.80
N GLU A 39 -8.91 -4.33 5.52
CA GLU A 39 -8.40 -3.06 6.01
C GLU A 39 -6.99 -2.79 5.46
N ILE A 40 -6.80 -1.58 4.97
CA ILE A 40 -5.47 -1.05 4.66
C ILE A 40 -5.17 0.01 5.71
N VAL A 41 -4.02 -0.12 6.35
CA VAL A 41 -3.57 0.84 7.36
C VAL A 41 -2.23 1.40 6.93
N VAL A 42 -2.12 2.73 6.95
CA VAL A 42 -0.87 3.45 6.65
C VAL A 42 -0.48 4.23 7.91
N CYS A 43 0.79 4.12 8.29
CA CYS A 43 1.31 4.90 9.40
C CYS A 43 1.25 6.39 9.04
N ASP A 44 0.69 7.20 9.94
CA ASP A 44 0.75 8.65 9.80
C ASP A 44 2.15 9.12 10.16
N LEU A 45 2.99 9.26 9.14
CA LEU A 45 4.40 9.62 9.32
C LEU A 45 4.59 11.10 9.64
N SER A 46 3.54 11.92 9.54
CA SER A 46 3.65 13.36 9.82
C SER A 46 4.00 13.64 11.29
N LYS A 47 3.70 12.69 12.16
CA LYS A 47 3.96 12.77 13.62
C LYS A 47 4.98 11.74 14.09
N ASP A 48 5.60 11.03 13.16
CA ASP A 48 6.54 9.98 13.50
C ASP A 48 7.91 10.57 13.75
N GLU A 49 8.55 10.15 14.84
CA GLU A 49 9.85 10.65 15.26
C GLU A 49 10.94 10.43 14.20
N SER A 50 10.84 9.34 13.45
CA SER A 50 11.80 9.03 12.39
C SER A 50 11.76 10.04 11.23
N MET A 51 10.68 10.82 11.11
CA MET A 51 10.46 11.78 10.01
C MET A 51 10.61 13.23 10.45
N LYS A 52 11.11 13.49 11.65
CA LYS A 52 11.18 14.85 12.22
C LYS A 52 12.00 15.83 11.38
N ASP A 53 13.00 15.33 10.65
CA ASP A 53 13.88 16.16 9.83
C ASP A 53 13.46 16.23 8.37
N GLU A 54 12.34 15.56 8.00
CA GLU A 54 11.85 15.52 6.63
C GLU A 54 10.80 16.60 6.37
N SER A 55 10.73 17.07 5.12
CA SER A 55 9.74 18.06 4.73
C SER A 55 8.33 17.44 4.69
N PRO A 56 7.27 18.26 4.89
CA PRO A 56 5.89 17.75 4.73
C PRO A 56 5.63 17.13 3.35
N PHE A 57 6.24 17.67 2.30
CA PHE A 57 6.12 17.13 0.95
C PHE A 57 6.71 15.71 0.86
N SER A 58 7.93 15.52 1.37
CA SER A 58 8.59 14.21 1.37
C SER A 58 7.82 13.18 2.17
N ILE A 59 7.27 13.58 3.31
CA ILE A 59 6.44 12.71 4.15
C ILE A 59 5.18 12.28 3.39
N SER A 60 4.51 13.23 2.74
CA SER A 60 3.31 12.94 1.95
C SER A 60 3.59 11.98 0.81
N GLU A 61 4.68 12.20 0.07
CA GLU A 61 5.07 11.31 -1.03
C GLU A 61 5.36 9.89 -0.54
N LEU A 62 6.04 9.76 0.59
CA LEU A 62 6.31 8.45 1.19
C LEU A 62 5.01 7.76 1.62
N MET A 63 4.09 8.49 2.24
CA MET A 63 2.80 7.93 2.64
C MET A 63 1.98 7.48 1.43
N HIS A 64 2.02 8.21 0.32
CA HIS A 64 1.38 7.79 -0.92
C HIS A 64 1.99 6.51 -1.48
N GLU A 65 3.31 6.38 -1.43
CA GLU A 65 4.00 5.17 -1.89
C GLU A 65 3.60 3.97 -1.04
N ILE A 66 3.57 4.13 0.28
CA ILE A 66 3.13 3.08 1.20
C ILE A 66 1.69 2.66 0.89
N LEU A 67 0.80 3.63 0.68
CA LEU A 67 -0.59 3.35 0.34
C LEU A 67 -0.69 2.55 -0.97
N ARG A 68 0.06 2.95 -2.01
CA ARG A 68 0.07 2.20 -3.27
C ARG A 68 0.55 0.77 -3.08
N HIS A 69 1.57 0.58 -2.24
CA HIS A 69 2.10 -0.76 -1.91
C HIS A 69 1.00 -1.64 -1.31
N GLU A 70 0.27 -1.15 -0.32
CA GLU A 70 -0.79 -1.92 0.33
C GLU A 70 -1.98 -2.16 -0.60
N ILE A 71 -2.32 -1.21 -1.46
CA ILE A 71 -3.36 -1.40 -2.47
C ILE A 71 -3.00 -2.53 -3.44
N ILE A 72 -1.73 -2.64 -3.84
CA ILE A 72 -1.28 -3.72 -4.72
C ILE A 72 -1.46 -5.08 -4.04
N HIS A 73 -1.15 -5.19 -2.75
CA HIS A 73 -1.44 -6.41 -1.99
C HIS A 73 -2.92 -6.77 -2.06
N ALA A 74 -3.81 -5.80 -1.89
CA ALA A 74 -5.25 -6.02 -1.97
C ALA A 74 -5.67 -6.52 -3.36
N PHE A 75 -5.17 -5.91 -4.43
CA PHE A 75 -5.46 -6.34 -5.80
C PHE A 75 -4.99 -7.76 -6.08
N LEU A 76 -3.79 -8.10 -5.64
CA LEU A 76 -3.25 -9.45 -5.85
C LEU A 76 -4.04 -10.50 -5.08
N HIS A 77 -4.47 -10.15 -3.85
CA HIS A 77 -5.33 -11.04 -3.07
C HIS A 77 -6.70 -11.23 -3.74
N GLU A 78 -7.37 -10.15 -4.10
CA GLU A 78 -8.71 -10.19 -4.68
C GLU A 78 -8.72 -10.83 -6.07
N SER A 79 -7.59 -10.84 -6.78
CA SER A 79 -7.46 -11.54 -8.07
C SER A 79 -7.27 -13.06 -7.93
N GLY A 80 -7.22 -13.59 -6.71
CA GLY A 80 -7.10 -15.02 -6.44
C GLY A 80 -5.67 -15.53 -6.32
N LEU A 81 -4.66 -14.68 -6.51
CA LEU A 81 -3.26 -15.13 -6.46
C LEU A 81 -2.80 -15.50 -5.05
N SER A 82 -3.50 -15.06 -4.01
CA SER A 82 -3.16 -15.38 -2.63
C SER A 82 -3.33 -16.86 -2.29
N GLU A 83 -4.12 -17.61 -3.06
CA GLU A 83 -4.24 -19.05 -2.87
C GLU A 83 -2.91 -19.76 -3.14
N ASP A 84 -2.12 -19.24 -4.08
CA ASP A 84 -0.81 -19.78 -4.38
C ASP A 84 0.21 -19.47 -3.27
N ALA A 85 -0.01 -18.43 -2.49
CA ALA A 85 0.88 -18.03 -1.41
C ALA A 85 0.96 -19.06 -0.28
N SER A 86 -0.06 -19.88 -0.10
CA SER A 86 -0.05 -20.97 0.89
C SER A 86 0.87 -22.11 0.50
N VAL A 87 1.21 -22.23 -0.78
CA VAL A 87 2.03 -23.31 -1.35
C VAL A 87 3.43 -22.82 -1.71
N PHE A 88 3.56 -21.58 -2.16
CA PHE A 88 4.82 -21.00 -2.64
C PHE A 88 5.16 -19.73 -1.88
N ASP A 89 6.34 -19.71 -1.24
CA ASP A 89 6.84 -18.57 -0.47
C ASP A 89 6.99 -17.30 -1.29
N LYS A 90 7.14 -17.45 -2.62
CA LYS A 90 7.40 -16.35 -3.55
C LYS A 90 6.20 -16.00 -4.42
N ALA A 91 5.01 -16.45 -4.04
CA ALA A 91 3.79 -16.05 -4.73
C ALA A 91 3.65 -14.51 -4.70
N TRP A 92 3.07 -13.94 -5.76
CA TRP A 92 3.02 -12.49 -5.95
C TRP A 92 2.46 -11.71 -4.75
N PRO A 93 1.37 -12.17 -4.06
CA PRO A 93 0.83 -11.38 -2.94
C PRO A 93 1.78 -11.21 -1.76
N VAL A 94 2.78 -12.10 -1.63
CA VAL A 94 3.77 -12.05 -0.54
C VAL A 94 5.17 -11.68 -1.03
N ASN A 95 5.33 -11.39 -2.32
CA ASN A 95 6.60 -10.95 -2.88
C ASN A 95 6.75 -9.44 -2.72
N GLU A 96 7.36 -9.02 -1.61
CA GLU A 96 7.49 -7.61 -1.27
C GLU A 96 8.31 -6.81 -2.29
N GLU A 97 9.33 -7.41 -2.88
CA GLU A 97 10.15 -6.74 -3.89
C GLU A 97 9.31 -6.39 -5.13
N MET A 98 8.52 -7.32 -5.61
CA MET A 98 7.65 -7.10 -6.76
C MET A 98 6.55 -6.08 -6.45
N VAL A 99 5.94 -6.17 -5.27
CA VAL A 99 4.91 -5.23 -4.83
C VAL A 99 5.47 -3.82 -4.72
N ASP A 100 6.66 -3.67 -4.14
CA ASP A 100 7.35 -2.39 -4.06
C ASP A 100 7.63 -1.81 -5.45
N TRP A 101 8.10 -2.65 -6.37
CA TRP A 101 8.38 -2.20 -7.74
C TRP A 101 7.13 -1.60 -8.38
N PHE A 102 5.99 -2.27 -8.28
CA PHE A 102 4.73 -1.75 -8.81
C PHE A 102 4.30 -0.46 -8.11
N ALA A 103 4.43 -0.40 -6.79
CA ALA A 103 4.05 0.78 -6.03
C ALA A 103 4.86 2.02 -6.45
N MET A 104 6.14 1.83 -6.73
CA MET A 104 7.03 2.90 -7.15
C MET A 104 6.86 3.28 -8.62
N GLN A 105 6.71 2.30 -9.49
CA GLN A 105 6.74 2.51 -10.93
C GLN A 105 5.38 2.77 -11.57
N ALA A 106 4.27 2.35 -10.94
CA ALA A 106 2.94 2.48 -11.53
C ALA A 106 2.60 3.90 -12.01
N PRO A 107 2.85 4.96 -11.23
CA PRO A 107 2.57 6.31 -11.71
C PRO A 107 3.37 6.69 -12.96
N LYS A 108 4.61 6.21 -13.05
CA LYS A 108 5.48 6.48 -14.22
C LYS A 108 5.01 5.71 -15.44
N ILE A 109 4.61 4.45 -15.25
CA ILE A 109 4.08 3.61 -16.33
C ILE A 109 2.80 4.23 -16.87
N PHE A 110 1.92 4.67 -15.98
CA PHE A 110 0.65 5.31 -16.33
C PHE A 110 0.86 6.57 -17.17
N ASP A 111 1.82 7.41 -16.77
CA ASP A 111 2.18 8.61 -17.51
C ASP A 111 2.64 8.29 -18.94
N VAL A 112 3.47 7.26 -19.09
CA VAL A 112 3.94 6.82 -20.41
C VAL A 112 2.77 6.28 -21.24
N TYR A 113 1.86 5.51 -20.64
CA TYR A 113 0.67 5.03 -21.35
C TYR A 113 -0.18 6.18 -21.87
N GLN A 114 -0.38 7.21 -21.06
CA GLN A 114 -1.14 8.39 -21.49
C GLN A 114 -0.46 9.10 -22.65
N LYS A 115 0.85 9.32 -22.55
CA LYS A 115 1.63 10.00 -23.60
C LYS A 115 1.69 9.18 -24.89
N ALA A 116 1.66 7.86 -24.79
CA ALA A 116 1.64 6.97 -25.96
C ALA A 116 0.26 6.83 -26.57
N GLY A 117 -0.79 7.33 -25.93
CA GLY A 117 -2.16 7.25 -26.42
C GLY A 117 -2.76 5.86 -26.36
N CYS A 118 -2.28 5.01 -25.46
CA CYS A 118 -2.75 3.62 -25.33
C CYS A 118 -3.48 3.34 -24.03
N LEU A 119 -3.90 4.38 -23.35
CA LEU A 119 -4.64 4.25 -22.09
C LEU A 119 -6.12 4.53 -22.32
#